data_81d151d65c884c8b316bbd5e8a71f23e
#
_entry.id   81d151d65c884c8b316bbd5e8a71f23e
#
_cell.length_a   1.000
_cell.length_b   1.000
_cell.length_c   1.000
_cell.angle_alpha   90.00
_cell.angle_beta   90.00
_cell.angle_gamma   90.00
#
_symmetry.space_group_name_H-M   'P 1'
#
loop_
_entity.id
_entity.type
_entity.pdbx_description
1 polymer ?
#
loop_
_entity_poly.entity_id
_entity_poly.type
_entity_poly.pdbx_seq_one_letter_code
_entity_poly.pdbx_strand_id
1 'polypeptide(L)'
;GSEFFCRALFMGGVPHRFPTLKFAFLEGGAGWAAQLYNTLFEYWEKRNLEALRKNLDPAKLDVDLLVEKFEEWGNDYLTPERIRAEPHQSSNSVLLVPPEEVNDFANTGVTKPEHIRDIFARNFYFGSEADDSMTAVAFDPKLNRYGLKLNAILGSDIGHWDVPDMTKVMVE
;
A
#
# COMPACT_ATOMS: atom_id res chain seq x y z
N GLY A 1 3.12 14.62 0.06
CA GLY A 1 4.29 14.38 0.90
C GLY A 1 4.11 13.32 1.95
N SER A 2 3.19 13.50 2.89
CA SER A 2 3.07 12.63 4.09
C SER A 2 2.73 11.17 3.76
N GLU A 3 1.81 10.92 2.85
CA GLU A 3 1.48 9.55 2.42
C GLU A 3 2.69 8.83 1.84
N PHE A 4 3.39 9.49 0.91
CA PHE A 4 4.60 8.91 0.29
C PHE A 4 5.67 8.56 1.33
N PHE A 5 5.90 9.47 2.28
CA PHE A 5 6.89 9.25 3.32
C PHE A 5 6.49 8.13 4.29
N CYS A 6 5.22 8.07 4.70
CA CYS A 6 4.68 6.99 5.51
C CYS A 6 4.84 5.63 4.81
N ARG A 7 4.48 5.56 3.54
CA ARG A 7 4.66 4.36 2.70
C ARG A 7 6.13 3.96 2.60
N ALA A 8 7.03 4.92 2.38
CA ALA A 8 8.47 4.67 2.31
C ALA A 8 9.05 4.12 3.62
N LEU A 9 8.64 4.66 4.76
CA LEU A 9 9.01 4.12 6.07
C LEU A 9 8.51 2.70 6.28
N PHE A 10 7.24 2.43 5.92
CA PHE A 10 6.64 1.12 6.05
C PHE A 10 7.33 0.09 5.14
N MET A 11 7.36 0.36 3.81
CA MET A 11 7.93 -0.56 2.83
C MET A 11 9.44 -0.74 2.99
N GLY A 12 10.14 0.32 3.43
CA GLY A 12 11.56 0.26 3.80
C GLY A 12 11.84 -0.52 5.09
N GLY A 13 10.81 -0.98 5.81
CA GLY A 13 10.95 -1.79 7.03
C GLY A 13 11.49 -1.03 8.24
N VAL A 14 11.34 0.29 8.27
CA VAL A 14 11.84 1.10 9.40
C VAL A 14 11.16 0.72 10.71
N PRO A 15 9.82 0.55 10.79
CA PRO A 15 9.14 0.09 12.01
C PRO A 15 9.53 -1.33 12.43
N HIS A 16 9.93 -2.18 11.49
CA HIS A 16 10.43 -3.51 11.79
C HIS A 16 11.81 -3.46 12.46
N ARG A 17 12.74 -2.67 11.90
CA ARG A 17 14.10 -2.50 12.45
C ARG A 17 14.13 -1.71 13.75
N PHE A 18 13.20 -0.76 13.91
CA PHE A 18 13.14 0.16 15.06
C PHE A 18 11.73 0.18 15.65
N PRO A 19 11.29 -0.92 16.30
CA PRO A 19 9.89 -1.10 16.71
C PRO A 19 9.42 -0.13 17.79
N THR A 20 10.33 0.51 18.50
CA THR A 20 10.00 1.50 19.55
C THR A 20 9.80 2.92 19.00
N LEU A 21 10.28 3.20 17.78
CA LEU A 21 10.12 4.52 17.18
C LEU A 21 8.65 4.79 16.83
N LYS A 22 8.25 6.03 17.05
CA LYS A 22 6.94 6.57 16.68
C LYS A 22 7.15 7.64 15.61
N PHE A 23 6.25 7.68 14.65
CA PHE A 23 6.27 8.63 13.54
C PHE A 23 4.97 9.40 13.55
N ALA A 24 5.04 10.71 13.73
CA ALA A 24 3.88 11.60 13.64
C ALA A 24 3.93 12.37 12.32
N PHE A 25 2.85 12.27 11.56
CA PHE A 25 2.66 13.01 10.31
C PHE A 25 1.68 14.15 10.63
N LEU A 26 2.21 15.34 10.80
CA LEU A 26 1.45 16.51 11.23
C LEU A 26 0.87 17.27 10.02
N GLU A 27 -0.17 18.04 10.22
CA GLU A 27 -0.77 18.97 9.26
C GLU A 27 -1.24 18.32 7.93
N GLY A 28 -1.54 17.05 7.94
CA GLY A 28 -1.89 16.34 6.70
C GLY A 28 -3.29 15.73 6.70
N GLY A 29 -4.00 15.85 7.80
CA GLY A 29 -5.26 15.14 8.01
C GLY A 29 -5.07 13.63 8.19
N ALA A 30 -6.15 12.92 8.49
CA ALA A 30 -6.15 11.48 8.73
C ALA A 30 -6.75 10.65 7.58
N GLY A 31 -7.44 11.28 6.63
CA GLY A 31 -8.12 10.58 5.54
C GLY A 31 -7.18 9.78 4.63
N TRP A 32 -6.05 10.38 4.23
CA TRP A 32 -5.04 9.69 3.43
C TRP A 32 -4.41 8.49 4.17
N ALA A 33 -4.30 8.59 5.49
CA ALA A 33 -3.74 7.50 6.30
C ALA A 33 -4.67 6.28 6.32
N ALA A 34 -5.98 6.50 6.41
CA ALA A 34 -6.97 5.43 6.30
C ALA A 34 -6.96 4.80 4.91
N GLN A 35 -6.83 5.59 3.86
CA GLN A 35 -6.68 5.09 2.49
C GLN A 35 -5.42 4.25 2.34
N LEU A 36 -4.25 4.77 2.75
CA LEU A 36 -2.99 4.03 2.69
C LEU A 36 -3.07 2.72 3.47
N TYR A 37 -3.58 2.77 4.70
CA TYR A 37 -3.74 1.60 5.56
C TYR A 37 -4.54 0.49 4.86
N ASN A 38 -5.72 0.82 4.35
CA ASN A 38 -6.58 -0.17 3.70
C ASN A 38 -5.98 -0.69 2.38
N THR A 39 -5.34 0.17 1.58
CA THR A 39 -4.71 -0.21 0.32
C THR A 39 -3.52 -1.17 0.53
N LEU A 40 -2.78 -1.05 1.62
CA LEU A 40 -1.64 -1.93 1.91
C LEU A 40 -2.04 -3.40 2.04
N PHE A 41 -3.25 -3.71 2.51
CA PHE A 41 -3.75 -5.10 2.56
C PHE A 41 -3.96 -5.69 1.17
N GLU A 42 -4.60 -4.92 0.28
CA GLU A 42 -4.81 -5.34 -1.11
C GLU A 42 -3.47 -5.51 -1.84
N TYR A 43 -2.55 -4.61 -1.55
CA TYR A 43 -1.21 -4.67 -2.10
C TYR A 43 -0.47 -5.90 -1.59
N TRP A 44 -0.53 -6.18 -0.28
CA TRP A 44 0.08 -7.37 0.31
C TRP A 44 -0.51 -8.67 -0.27
N GLU A 45 -1.82 -8.77 -0.42
CA GLU A 45 -2.49 -9.94 -1.00
C GLU A 45 -1.96 -10.27 -2.40
N LYS A 46 -1.61 -9.26 -3.19
CA LYS A 46 -1.13 -9.40 -4.57
C LYS A 46 0.39 -9.53 -4.69
N ARG A 47 1.14 -8.95 -3.76
CA ARG A 47 2.58 -8.71 -3.88
C ARG A 47 3.41 -9.34 -2.75
N ASN A 48 2.84 -10.13 -1.86
CA ASN A 48 3.64 -10.97 -0.98
C ASN A 48 4.35 -12.07 -1.78
N LEU A 49 5.44 -12.61 -1.25
CA LEU A 49 6.29 -13.56 -1.98
C LEU A 49 5.53 -14.81 -2.45
N GLU A 50 4.57 -15.31 -1.67
CA GLU A 50 3.77 -16.47 -2.05
C GLU A 50 2.87 -16.16 -3.25
N ALA A 51 2.20 -14.99 -3.23
CA ALA A 51 1.36 -14.55 -4.36
C ALA A 51 2.18 -14.32 -5.63
N LEU A 52 3.39 -13.74 -5.50
CA LEU A 52 4.31 -13.56 -6.62
C LEU A 52 4.72 -14.91 -7.22
N ARG A 53 5.15 -15.85 -6.38
CA ARG A 53 5.53 -17.21 -6.82
C ARG A 53 4.39 -17.99 -7.45
N LYS A 54 3.18 -17.75 -6.96
CA LYS A 54 1.99 -18.46 -7.49
C LYS A 54 1.54 -17.91 -8.84
N ASN A 55 1.50 -16.59 -8.98
CA ASN A 55 0.77 -15.94 -10.06
C ASN A 55 1.65 -15.26 -11.10
N LEU A 56 2.90 -14.91 -10.76
CA LEU A 56 3.75 -14.04 -11.58
C LEU A 56 5.16 -14.61 -11.82
N ASP A 57 5.44 -15.82 -11.35
CA ASP A 57 6.74 -16.46 -11.53
C ASP A 57 6.99 -16.74 -13.02
N PRO A 58 8.02 -16.15 -13.64
CA PRO A 58 8.32 -16.33 -15.06
C PRO A 58 8.65 -17.80 -15.40
N ALA A 59 9.18 -18.56 -14.45
CA ALA A 59 9.46 -19.99 -14.66
C ALA A 59 8.19 -20.84 -14.83
N LYS A 60 7.03 -20.31 -14.50
CA LYS A 60 5.71 -20.97 -14.64
C LYS A 60 4.96 -20.58 -15.89
N LEU A 61 5.50 -19.70 -16.71
CA LEU A 61 4.86 -19.30 -17.95
C LEU A 61 4.85 -20.46 -18.93
N ASP A 62 3.66 -20.98 -19.23
CA ASP A 62 3.45 -21.98 -20.28
C ASP A 62 3.41 -21.28 -21.64
N VAL A 63 4.54 -21.27 -22.33
CA VAL A 63 4.71 -20.58 -23.63
C VAL A 63 3.92 -21.30 -24.72
N ASP A 64 3.76 -22.61 -24.66
CA ASP A 64 3.00 -23.35 -25.67
C ASP A 64 1.49 -23.05 -25.55
N LEU A 65 0.97 -23.00 -24.33
CA LEU A 65 -0.41 -22.58 -24.07
C LEU A 65 -0.62 -21.11 -24.48
N LEU A 66 0.37 -20.23 -24.22
CA LEU A 66 0.28 -18.84 -24.64
C LEU A 66 0.19 -18.71 -26.16
N VAL A 67 1.01 -19.43 -26.89
CA VAL A 67 0.95 -19.49 -28.37
C VAL A 67 -0.42 -20.00 -28.83
N GLU A 68 -0.91 -21.11 -28.30
CA GLU A 68 -2.22 -21.68 -28.65
C GLU A 68 -3.35 -20.64 -28.47
N LYS A 69 -3.34 -19.91 -27.34
CA LYS A 69 -4.38 -18.89 -27.08
C LYS A 69 -4.29 -17.68 -28.00
N PHE A 70 -3.09 -17.29 -28.41
CA PHE A 70 -2.93 -16.21 -29.40
C PHE A 70 -3.29 -16.66 -30.81
N GLU A 71 -3.10 -17.92 -31.20
CA GLU A 71 -3.58 -18.47 -32.46
C GLU A 71 -5.12 -18.53 -32.50
N GLU A 72 -5.75 -18.87 -31.36
CA GLU A 72 -7.22 -18.96 -31.26
C GLU A 72 -7.91 -17.60 -31.18
N TRP A 73 -7.36 -16.65 -30.41
CA TRP A 73 -8.02 -15.39 -30.02
C TRP A 73 -7.24 -14.13 -30.35
N GLY A 74 -6.03 -14.25 -30.84
CA GLY A 74 -5.14 -13.14 -31.10
C GLY A 74 -5.35 -12.48 -32.43
N ASN A 75 -4.30 -11.82 -32.91
CA ASN A 75 -4.28 -11.16 -34.20
C ASN A 75 -2.95 -11.42 -34.90
N ASP A 76 -2.85 -11.02 -36.16
CA ASP A 76 -1.67 -11.24 -37.01
C ASP A 76 -0.39 -10.51 -36.53
N TYR A 77 -0.49 -9.67 -35.50
CA TYR A 77 0.65 -8.93 -34.98
C TYR A 77 1.53 -9.76 -34.05
N LEU A 78 0.93 -10.64 -33.23
CA LEU A 78 1.65 -11.54 -32.33
C LEU A 78 1.66 -12.94 -32.93
N THR A 79 2.65 -13.22 -33.76
CA THR A 79 2.86 -14.55 -34.33
C THR A 79 3.50 -15.51 -33.33
N PRO A 80 3.31 -16.85 -33.49
CA PRO A 80 3.99 -17.84 -32.65
C PRO A 80 5.48 -17.63 -32.49
N GLU A 81 6.17 -17.24 -33.57
CA GLU A 81 7.62 -16.99 -33.55
C GLU A 81 7.97 -15.79 -32.65
N ARG A 82 7.18 -14.70 -32.71
CA ARG A 82 7.39 -13.52 -31.86
C ARG A 82 7.13 -13.81 -30.41
N ILE A 83 6.05 -14.54 -30.11
CA ILE A 83 5.69 -14.93 -28.74
C ILE A 83 6.80 -15.82 -28.16
N ARG A 84 7.31 -16.79 -28.92
CA ARG A 84 8.40 -17.66 -28.46
C ARG A 84 9.72 -16.93 -28.28
N ALA A 85 10.01 -15.94 -29.12
CA ALA A 85 11.21 -15.13 -28.99
C ALA A 85 11.20 -14.24 -27.74
N GLU A 86 10.03 -13.67 -27.41
CA GLU A 86 9.87 -12.72 -26.31
C GLU A 86 8.57 -12.96 -25.53
N PRO A 87 8.43 -14.12 -24.86
CA PRO A 87 7.17 -14.50 -24.20
C PRO A 87 6.75 -13.52 -23.09
N HIS A 88 7.70 -12.89 -22.42
CA HIS A 88 7.42 -11.92 -21.36
C HIS A 88 6.86 -10.61 -21.88
N GLN A 89 7.15 -10.19 -23.08
CA GLN A 89 6.56 -9.01 -23.72
C GLN A 89 5.13 -9.26 -24.18
N SER A 90 4.80 -10.52 -24.45
CA SER A 90 3.46 -10.94 -24.85
C SER A 90 2.50 -11.12 -23.66
N SER A 91 3.02 -11.06 -22.44
CA SER A 91 2.23 -11.19 -21.21
C SER A 91 2.58 -10.10 -20.21
N ASN A 92 1.69 -9.15 -20.02
CA ASN A 92 1.84 -8.09 -19.00
C ASN A 92 1.75 -8.60 -17.56
N SER A 93 1.46 -9.88 -17.37
CA SER A 93 1.21 -10.47 -16.05
C SER A 93 2.36 -11.30 -15.52
N VAL A 94 3.51 -11.25 -16.18
CA VAL A 94 4.69 -12.03 -15.79
C VAL A 94 5.83 -11.10 -15.41
N LEU A 95 6.50 -11.42 -14.32
CA LEU A 95 7.72 -10.72 -13.92
C LEU A 95 8.87 -11.00 -14.91
N LEU A 96 9.75 -10.02 -15.07
CA LEU A 96 10.96 -10.18 -15.87
C LEU A 96 12.11 -10.82 -15.08
N VAL A 97 11.97 -10.88 -13.76
CA VAL A 97 12.96 -11.38 -12.81
C VAL A 97 12.28 -12.31 -11.80
N PRO A 98 13.05 -13.17 -11.10
CA PRO A 98 12.48 -14.04 -10.07
C PRO A 98 11.67 -13.29 -9.02
N PRO A 99 10.61 -13.91 -8.46
CA PRO A 99 9.74 -13.28 -7.44
C PRO A 99 10.50 -12.71 -6.24
N GLU A 100 11.59 -13.32 -5.85
CA GLU A 100 12.43 -12.91 -4.73
C GLU A 100 13.05 -11.53 -4.91
N GLU A 101 13.40 -11.17 -6.16
CA GLU A 101 14.04 -9.88 -6.49
C GLU A 101 13.06 -8.71 -6.46
N VAL A 102 11.76 -9.00 -6.59
CA VAL A 102 10.68 -8.00 -6.63
C VAL A 102 9.72 -8.11 -5.45
N ASN A 103 10.13 -8.79 -4.38
CA ASN A 103 9.34 -8.88 -3.16
C ASN A 103 9.35 -7.55 -2.40
N ASP A 104 8.33 -6.73 -2.66
CA ASP A 104 8.18 -5.40 -2.04
C ASP A 104 8.09 -5.45 -0.51
N PHE A 105 7.66 -6.57 0.06
CA PHE A 105 7.50 -6.76 1.51
C PHE A 105 8.73 -7.37 2.19
N ALA A 106 9.80 -7.66 1.47
CA ALA A 106 10.98 -8.34 2.02
C ALA A 106 11.55 -7.69 3.28
N ASN A 107 11.56 -6.36 3.33
CA ASN A 107 12.14 -5.59 4.43
C ASN A 107 11.16 -5.27 5.56
N THR A 108 9.86 -5.46 5.35
CA THR A 108 8.81 -4.96 6.24
C THR A 108 8.62 -5.77 7.52
N GLY A 109 9.07 -7.02 7.52
CA GLY A 109 8.75 -8.00 8.58
C GLY A 109 7.28 -8.50 8.53
N VAL A 110 6.51 -8.10 7.51
CA VAL A 110 5.12 -8.55 7.33
C VAL A 110 5.09 -9.95 6.72
N THR A 111 4.62 -10.92 7.47
CA THR A 111 4.42 -12.31 7.03
C THR A 111 2.95 -12.74 7.03
N LYS A 112 2.07 -11.89 7.57
CA LYS A 112 0.61 -12.04 7.56
C LYS A 112 -0.04 -10.67 7.64
N PRO A 113 -1.29 -10.51 7.17
CA PRO A 113 -1.93 -9.19 7.06
C PRO A 113 -2.08 -8.47 8.42
N GLU A 114 -2.26 -9.20 9.53
CA GLU A 114 -2.38 -8.59 10.86
C GLU A 114 -1.14 -7.78 11.26
N HIS A 115 0.03 -8.11 10.74
CA HIS A 115 1.25 -7.35 11.01
C HIS A 115 1.17 -5.91 10.46
N ILE A 116 0.43 -5.67 9.38
CA ILE A 116 0.16 -4.32 8.86
C ILE A 116 -0.60 -3.51 9.91
N ARG A 117 -1.70 -4.09 10.46
CA ARG A 117 -2.46 -3.48 11.56
C ARG A 117 -1.56 -3.14 12.75
N ASP A 118 -0.75 -4.11 13.17
CA ASP A 118 0.07 -3.97 14.39
C ASP A 118 1.14 -2.88 14.23
N ILE A 119 1.72 -2.73 13.03
CA ILE A 119 2.67 -1.65 12.73
C ILE A 119 1.96 -0.29 12.76
N PHE A 120 0.80 -0.15 12.11
CA PHE A 120 0.06 1.10 12.13
C PHE A 120 -0.39 1.49 13.54
N ALA A 121 -0.94 0.56 14.29
CA ALA A 121 -1.34 0.80 15.68
C ALA A 121 -0.19 1.21 16.60
N ARG A 122 0.99 0.66 16.37
CA ARG A 122 2.13 0.86 17.26
C ARG A 122 2.98 2.07 16.90
N ASN A 123 3.22 2.31 15.60
CA ASN A 123 4.30 3.18 15.16
C ASN A 123 3.83 4.50 14.53
N PHE A 124 2.63 4.56 13.93
CA PHE A 124 2.22 5.72 13.13
C PHE A 124 1.11 6.52 13.80
N TYR A 125 1.26 7.85 13.74
CA TYR A 125 0.36 8.84 14.29
C TYR A 125 0.08 9.90 13.23
N PHE A 126 -1.16 10.40 13.15
CA PHE A 126 -1.62 11.24 12.06
C PHE A 126 -2.26 12.50 12.61
N GLY A 127 -1.66 13.65 12.28
CA GLY A 127 -2.17 14.96 12.67
C GLY A 127 -3.42 15.31 11.91
N SER A 128 -4.45 15.66 12.66
CA SER A 128 -5.75 16.07 12.18
C SER A 128 -6.08 17.42 12.78
N GLU A 129 -6.64 18.31 11.99
CA GLU A 129 -7.09 19.63 12.42
C GLU A 129 -8.59 19.59 12.72
N ALA A 130 -9.10 20.65 13.36
CA ALA A 130 -10.49 20.70 13.80
C ALA A 130 -11.49 20.62 12.64
N ASP A 131 -11.13 21.18 11.49
CA ASP A 131 -11.95 21.21 10.27
C ASP A 131 -11.74 19.99 9.34
N ASP A 132 -10.87 19.04 9.71
CA ASP A 132 -10.67 17.81 8.93
C ASP A 132 -11.87 16.85 9.12
N SER A 133 -12.86 16.99 8.25
CA SER A 133 -14.06 16.13 8.23
C SER A 133 -13.73 14.65 7.98
N MET A 134 -12.56 14.34 7.39
CA MET A 134 -12.12 12.97 7.13
C MET A 134 -11.51 12.29 8.36
N THR A 135 -11.33 13.00 9.47
CA THR A 135 -10.89 12.42 10.75
C THR A 135 -11.81 11.28 11.21
N ALA A 136 -13.11 11.36 10.95
CA ALA A 136 -14.06 10.32 11.28
C ALA A 136 -13.68 8.95 10.67
N VAL A 137 -13.11 8.93 9.46
CA VAL A 137 -12.68 7.71 8.78
C VAL A 137 -11.55 7.01 9.55
N ALA A 138 -10.66 7.78 10.17
CA ALA A 138 -9.57 7.22 10.97
C ALA A 138 -10.08 6.38 12.17
N PHE A 139 -11.22 6.75 12.72
CA PHE A 139 -11.81 6.11 13.89
C PHE A 139 -12.87 5.05 13.57
N ASP A 140 -13.28 4.90 12.30
CA ASP A 140 -14.32 3.94 11.94
C ASP A 140 -13.77 2.51 11.79
N PRO A 141 -14.05 1.61 12.77
CA PRO A 141 -13.57 0.24 12.73
C PRO A 141 -14.29 -0.62 11.69
N LYS A 142 -15.37 -0.11 11.07
CA LYS A 142 -16.07 -0.84 9.99
C LYS A 142 -15.44 -0.57 8.62
N LEU A 143 -14.83 0.61 8.45
CA LEU A 143 -14.13 0.98 7.23
C LEU A 143 -12.69 0.50 7.24
N ASN A 144 -12.02 0.55 8.39
CA ASN A 144 -10.64 0.14 8.50
C ASN A 144 -10.52 -1.36 8.74
N ARG A 145 -9.76 -2.03 7.90
CA ARG A 145 -9.52 -3.49 8.00
C ARG A 145 -9.05 -3.87 9.40
N TYR A 146 -9.44 -5.04 9.87
CA TYR A 146 -9.18 -5.55 11.21
C TYR A 146 -9.68 -4.66 12.34
N GLY A 147 -10.64 -3.79 12.07
CA GLY A 147 -11.28 -2.94 13.07
C GLY A 147 -10.35 -1.90 13.69
N LEU A 148 -9.25 -1.55 13.00
CA LEU A 148 -8.28 -0.60 13.54
C LEU A 148 -8.91 0.81 13.63
N LYS A 149 -8.73 1.44 14.78
CA LYS A 149 -8.80 2.89 14.92
C LYS A 149 -7.39 3.43 14.78
N LEU A 150 -7.16 4.28 13.79
CA LEU A 150 -5.86 4.91 13.59
C LEU A 150 -5.56 5.89 14.72
N ASN A 151 -4.28 6.09 15.00
CA ASN A 151 -3.84 7.04 16.03
C ASN A 151 -3.90 8.46 15.46
N ALA A 152 -5.08 9.08 15.44
CA ALA A 152 -5.20 10.49 15.09
C ALA A 152 -4.82 11.39 16.26
N ILE A 153 -4.12 12.47 15.98
CA ILE A 153 -3.66 13.47 16.94
C ILE A 153 -4.27 14.82 16.53
N LEU A 154 -4.98 15.47 17.42
CA LEU A 154 -5.50 16.80 17.16
C LEU A 154 -4.37 17.83 17.17
N GLY A 155 -4.27 18.59 16.07
CA GLY A 155 -3.54 19.86 15.98
C GLY A 155 -4.54 21.02 15.97
N SER A 156 -4.36 21.99 16.82
CA SER A 156 -5.26 23.15 16.88
C SER A 156 -4.90 24.26 15.91
N ASP A 157 -3.66 24.30 15.51
CA ASP A 157 -3.04 25.35 14.72
C ASP A 157 -3.32 26.79 15.20
N ILE A 158 -3.67 26.93 16.51
CA ILE A 158 -3.98 28.21 17.13
C ILE A 158 -2.78 29.16 16.98
N GLY A 159 -3.05 30.34 16.42
CA GLY A 159 -2.05 31.37 16.16
C GLY A 159 -1.61 31.45 14.69
N HIS A 160 -2.00 30.50 13.88
CA HIS A 160 -1.81 30.56 12.43
C HIS A 160 -2.84 31.48 11.76
N TRP A 161 -2.43 32.09 10.66
CA TRP A 161 -3.23 33.07 9.91
C TRP A 161 -4.47 32.45 9.24
N ASP A 162 -4.45 31.16 8.97
CA ASP A 162 -5.49 30.39 8.29
C ASP A 162 -6.49 29.73 9.25
N VAL A 163 -6.34 29.93 10.56
CA VAL A 163 -7.37 29.55 11.55
C VAL A 163 -8.38 30.68 11.67
N PRO A 164 -9.58 30.55 11.07
CA PRO A 164 -10.53 31.70 10.94
C PRO A 164 -11.14 32.13 12.28
N ASP A 165 -11.33 31.20 13.22
CA ASP A 165 -11.87 31.51 14.56
C ASP A 165 -11.23 30.60 15.61
N MET A 166 -10.20 31.13 16.28
CA MET A 166 -9.43 30.39 17.30
C MET A 166 -10.26 30.02 18.54
N THR A 167 -11.43 30.60 18.72
CA THR A 167 -12.31 30.27 19.85
C THR A 167 -13.16 29.04 19.60
N LYS A 168 -13.26 28.59 18.36
CA LYS A 168 -14.08 27.46 17.93
C LYS A 168 -13.30 26.18 17.59
N VAL A 169 -11.98 26.25 17.52
CA VAL A 169 -11.10 25.15 17.12
C VAL A 169 -11.38 23.82 17.85
N MET A 170 -11.88 23.89 19.09
CA MET A 170 -12.18 22.68 19.88
C MET A 170 -13.65 22.27 19.85
N VAL A 171 -14.49 22.97 19.07
CA VAL A 171 -15.96 22.79 19.07
C VAL A 171 -16.48 22.30 17.72
N GLU A 172 -15.71 22.51 16.67
CA GLU A 172 -15.99 22.06 15.30
C GLU A 172 -15.35 20.69 15.03
#